data_15264851e5369398eb82edf8c741bd9b
#
_entry.id   15264851e5369398eb82edf8c741bd9b
#
_cell.length_a   1.000
_cell.length_b   1.000
_cell.length_c   1.000
_cell.angle_alpha   90.00
_cell.angle_beta   90.00
_cell.angle_gamma   90.00
#
_symmetry.space_group_name_H-M   'P 1'
#
loop_
_entity.id
_entity.type
_entity.pdbx_description
1 polymer ?
#
loop_
_entity_poly.entity_id
_entity_poly.type
_entity_poly.pdbx_seq_one_letter_code
_entity_poly.pdbx_strand_id
1 'polypeptide(L)'
;MRGFVYTSFAIALAALVSAIPAPIPSGGVDVLPNATAPVYHTMTDFDFQSLNLALNQEWIELDLFNYAIKRFSAEEFASAGLNAEDISLIQFMANQEVGHATLLTNILSSNGRTPAKQCTYKYDFENVRDFVNFCQRLTRWGESGVYGFLSHLESRPSAQLLLQAISTEARQQMIFRQFSGAHPMPVYFETGISQSMAWSLLQHYLVTCPAENPRIEWQIFPNLNVNNDANLLVDGYLAAITHNRTSLTEPGRKVEFSWDMPGQMTSYNNSYNTSIGGNVTDHTPKYVAWISQLNATYTELNVTSNNTGFTFQPGGNVFNNTDDGIVNGTMFVALTDSNPYVTPYNLSLLNDIIIAWGEYQAN
;
A
#
# COMPACT_ATOMS: atom_id res chain seq x y z
N MET A 1 -12.79 63.79 -53.43
CA MET A 1 -12.20 63.13 -52.28
C MET A 1 -13.21 62.14 -51.78
N ARG A 2 -12.94 60.82 -51.96
CA ARG A 2 -13.87 59.77 -51.56
C ARG A 2 -13.23 59.13 -50.26
N GLY A 3 -13.92 59.31 -49.14
CA GLY A 3 -13.55 58.69 -47.91
C GLY A 3 -14.00 57.23 -47.85
N PHE A 4 -13.09 56.32 -47.61
CA PHE A 4 -13.36 54.90 -47.29
C PHE A 4 -13.60 54.72 -45.77
N VAL A 5 -14.79 54.23 -45.43
CA VAL A 5 -15.18 53.84 -44.12
C VAL A 5 -14.79 52.36 -43.96
N TYR A 6 -13.83 52.03 -43.08
CA TYR A 6 -13.53 50.67 -42.70
C TYR A 6 -14.45 50.26 -41.54
N THR A 7 -15.36 49.35 -41.79
CA THR A 7 -16.16 48.68 -40.77
C THR A 7 -15.38 47.44 -40.29
N SER A 8 -14.84 47.50 -39.08
CA SER A 8 -14.24 46.36 -38.43
C SER A 8 -15.30 45.42 -37.85
N PHE A 9 -15.42 44.22 -38.41
CA PHE A 9 -16.23 43.18 -37.83
C PHE A 9 -15.42 42.50 -36.73
N ALA A 10 -15.79 42.71 -35.47
CA ALA A 10 -15.30 41.92 -34.34
C ALA A 10 -16.10 40.62 -34.27
N ILE A 11 -15.47 39.50 -34.61
CA ILE A 11 -16.04 38.15 -34.39
C ILE A 11 -15.80 37.82 -32.92
N ALA A 12 -16.87 37.90 -32.13
CA ALA A 12 -16.86 37.38 -30.78
C ALA A 12 -16.89 35.84 -30.80
N LEU A 13 -15.79 35.17 -30.58
CA LEU A 13 -15.76 33.74 -30.27
C LEU A 13 -16.39 33.54 -28.88
N ALA A 14 -17.65 33.16 -28.85
CA ALA A 14 -18.26 32.65 -27.64
C ALA A 14 -17.67 31.24 -27.40
N ALA A 15 -16.73 31.13 -26.44
CA ALA A 15 -16.33 29.86 -25.92
C ALA A 15 -17.55 29.22 -25.26
N LEU A 16 -18.08 28.17 -25.87
CA LEU A 16 -19.05 27.28 -25.24
C LEU A 16 -18.30 26.53 -24.13
N VAL A 17 -18.27 27.12 -22.96
CA VAL A 17 -17.95 26.36 -21.73
C VAL A 17 -19.15 25.44 -21.52
N SER A 18 -19.05 24.19 -21.97
CA SER A 18 -20.01 23.18 -21.57
C SER A 18 -19.83 23.00 -20.04
N ALA A 19 -20.80 23.53 -19.28
CA ALA A 19 -20.87 23.30 -17.86
C ALA A 19 -20.98 21.78 -17.68
N ILE A 20 -19.96 21.18 -17.11
CA ILE A 20 -20.01 19.78 -16.65
C ILE A 20 -21.14 19.74 -15.62
N PRO A 21 -22.20 18.95 -15.82
CA PRO A 21 -23.26 18.84 -14.84
C PRO A 21 -22.61 18.43 -13.49
N ALA A 22 -22.85 19.21 -12.44
CA ALA A 22 -22.45 18.79 -11.11
C ALA A 22 -23.07 17.41 -10.84
N PRO A 23 -22.31 16.43 -10.31
CA PRO A 23 -22.88 15.13 -9.98
C PRO A 23 -24.02 15.36 -9.01
N ILE A 24 -25.20 14.81 -9.33
CA ILE A 24 -26.33 14.84 -8.42
C ILE A 24 -25.91 14.02 -7.19
N PRO A 25 -25.91 14.60 -5.98
CA PRO A 25 -25.62 13.82 -4.78
C PRO A 25 -26.64 12.69 -4.70
N SER A 26 -26.23 11.45 -4.92
CA SER A 26 -27.11 10.31 -4.61
C SER A 26 -27.19 10.23 -3.09
N GLY A 27 -28.36 10.42 -2.55
CA GLY A 27 -28.62 10.28 -1.12
C GLY A 27 -28.65 8.83 -0.65
N GLY A 28 -27.76 7.98 -1.17
CA GLY A 28 -27.68 6.56 -0.87
C GLY A 28 -27.79 5.68 -2.11
N VAL A 29 -28.21 4.43 -1.93
CA VAL A 29 -28.35 3.44 -3.00
C VAL A 29 -29.54 3.66 -3.96
N ASP A 30 -30.36 4.70 -3.73
CA ASP A 30 -31.50 4.99 -4.58
C ASP A 30 -31.05 5.73 -5.86
N VAL A 31 -31.09 5.02 -6.97
CA VAL A 31 -31.04 5.62 -8.30
C VAL A 31 -32.45 6.13 -8.61
N LEU A 32 -32.61 7.45 -8.74
CA LEU A 32 -33.88 8.01 -9.19
C LEU A 32 -34.23 7.40 -10.55
N PRO A 33 -35.46 6.88 -10.76
CA PRO A 33 -35.84 6.13 -11.95
C PRO A 33 -35.63 6.90 -13.28
N ASN A 34 -35.51 8.21 -13.22
CA ASN A 34 -35.35 9.10 -14.36
C ASN A 34 -34.04 9.91 -14.32
N ALA A 35 -33.06 9.49 -13.48
CA ALA A 35 -31.77 10.15 -13.46
C ALA A 35 -31.04 9.93 -14.81
N THR A 36 -30.53 10.99 -15.39
CA THR A 36 -29.63 10.89 -16.55
C THR A 36 -28.39 10.09 -16.09
N ALA A 37 -28.02 9.07 -16.86
CA ALA A 37 -26.82 8.28 -16.56
C ALA A 37 -25.60 9.21 -16.39
N PRO A 38 -24.74 8.96 -15.39
CA PRO A 38 -23.55 9.78 -15.23
C PRO A 38 -22.70 9.77 -16.49
N VAL A 39 -22.20 10.94 -16.89
CA VAL A 39 -21.19 11.02 -17.96
C VAL A 39 -19.86 10.61 -17.31
N TYR A 40 -19.35 9.45 -17.70
CA TYR A 40 -18.03 8.99 -17.25
C TYR A 40 -16.96 9.64 -18.11
N HIS A 41 -16.01 10.29 -17.48
CA HIS A 41 -14.80 10.75 -18.15
C HIS A 41 -13.91 9.56 -18.51
N THR A 42 -13.09 9.74 -19.55
CA THR A 42 -12.02 8.77 -19.84
C THR A 42 -11.14 8.62 -18.61
N MET A 43 -10.85 7.37 -18.23
CA MET A 43 -9.98 7.07 -17.08
C MET A 43 -8.62 7.74 -17.26
N THR A 44 -8.19 8.49 -16.26
CA THR A 44 -6.85 9.14 -16.25
C THR A 44 -5.74 8.10 -16.16
N ASP A 45 -4.53 8.50 -16.52
CA ASP A 45 -3.36 7.62 -16.36
C ASP A 45 -3.04 7.37 -14.88
N PHE A 46 -3.33 8.35 -14.00
CA PHE A 46 -3.22 8.17 -12.57
C PHE A 46 -4.16 7.06 -12.06
N ASP A 47 -5.45 7.13 -12.41
CA ASP A 47 -6.41 6.10 -12.01
C ASP A 47 -6.04 4.75 -12.61
N PHE A 48 -5.65 4.73 -13.90
CA PHE A 48 -5.23 3.50 -14.58
C PHE A 48 -4.04 2.81 -13.89
N GLN A 49 -3.00 3.56 -13.57
CA GLN A 49 -1.81 3.02 -12.92
C GLN A 49 -2.07 2.61 -11.48
N SER A 50 -2.89 3.37 -10.74
CA SER A 50 -3.28 3.04 -9.36
C SER A 50 -4.15 1.79 -9.29
N LEU A 51 -5.14 1.67 -10.17
CA LEU A 51 -6.01 0.49 -10.22
C LEU A 51 -5.28 -0.77 -10.71
N ASN A 52 -4.31 -0.66 -11.62
CA ASN A 52 -3.48 -1.80 -12.00
C ASN A 52 -2.49 -2.20 -10.89
N LEU A 53 -2.00 -1.26 -10.11
CA LEU A 53 -1.21 -1.58 -8.92
C LEU A 53 -2.05 -2.37 -7.92
N ALA A 54 -3.26 -1.90 -7.59
CA ALA A 54 -4.20 -2.63 -6.73
C ALA A 54 -4.50 -4.03 -7.31
N LEU A 55 -4.76 -4.15 -8.61
CA LEU A 55 -5.02 -5.44 -9.25
C LEU A 55 -3.83 -6.41 -9.15
N ASN A 56 -2.59 -5.94 -9.19
CA ASN A 56 -1.41 -6.79 -8.93
C ASN A 56 -1.36 -7.25 -7.47
N GLN A 57 -1.83 -6.44 -6.52
CA GLN A 57 -1.95 -6.82 -5.11
C GLN A 57 -3.01 -7.92 -4.93
N GLU A 58 -4.18 -7.78 -5.51
CA GLU A 58 -5.24 -8.82 -5.46
C GLU A 58 -4.75 -10.16 -6.03
N TRP A 59 -4.02 -10.11 -7.16
CA TRP A 59 -3.49 -11.33 -7.78
C TRP A 59 -2.45 -12.06 -6.92
N ILE A 60 -1.57 -11.35 -6.22
CA ILE A 60 -0.60 -12.00 -5.33
C ILE A 60 -1.27 -12.53 -4.06
N GLU A 61 -2.27 -11.84 -3.50
CA GLU A 61 -3.00 -12.32 -2.32
C GLU A 61 -3.79 -13.58 -2.64
N LEU A 62 -4.49 -13.60 -3.76
CA LEU A 62 -5.17 -14.80 -4.25
C LEU A 62 -4.21 -15.99 -4.43
N ASP A 63 -3.05 -15.76 -5.05
CA ASP A 63 -2.03 -16.80 -5.24
C ASP A 63 -1.47 -17.28 -3.90
N LEU A 64 -1.11 -16.36 -3.01
CA LEU A 64 -0.54 -16.65 -1.70
C LEU A 64 -1.43 -17.56 -0.85
N PHE A 65 -2.72 -17.22 -0.74
CA PHE A 65 -3.66 -17.99 0.07
C PHE A 65 -3.86 -19.41 -0.53
N ASN A 66 -4.05 -19.49 -1.82
CA ASN A 66 -4.18 -20.79 -2.50
C ASN A 66 -2.88 -21.62 -2.48
N TYR A 67 -1.73 -20.96 -2.59
CA TYR A 67 -0.42 -21.61 -2.50
C TYR A 67 -0.23 -22.29 -1.16
N ALA A 68 -0.51 -21.60 -0.05
CA ALA A 68 -0.33 -22.16 1.28
C ALA A 68 -1.28 -23.32 1.56
N ILE A 69 -2.57 -23.19 1.21
CA ILE A 69 -3.56 -24.27 1.37
C ILE A 69 -3.16 -25.53 0.60
N LYS A 70 -2.55 -25.35 -0.57
CA LYS A 70 -2.06 -26.47 -1.39
C LYS A 70 -0.75 -27.07 -0.87
N ARG A 71 0.14 -26.23 -0.27
CA ARG A 71 1.47 -26.63 0.17
C ARG A 71 1.46 -27.34 1.50
N PHE A 72 0.69 -26.84 2.47
CA PHE A 72 0.71 -27.33 3.84
C PHE A 72 -0.43 -28.28 4.13
N SER A 73 -0.12 -29.35 4.87
CA SER A 73 -1.12 -30.30 5.34
C SER A 73 -1.94 -29.77 6.52
N ALA A 74 -3.09 -30.40 6.81
CA ALA A 74 -3.91 -30.07 7.97
C ALA A 74 -3.16 -30.22 9.30
N GLU A 75 -2.22 -31.19 9.37
CA GLU A 75 -1.37 -31.41 10.54
C GLU A 75 -0.34 -30.29 10.74
N GLU A 76 0.21 -29.73 9.66
CA GLU A 76 1.11 -28.57 9.73
C GLU A 76 0.36 -27.31 10.19
N PHE A 77 -0.85 -27.09 9.69
CA PHE A 77 -1.73 -26.02 10.19
C PHE A 77 -2.06 -26.22 11.67
N ALA A 78 -2.45 -27.42 12.07
CA ALA A 78 -2.73 -27.74 13.48
C ALA A 78 -1.52 -27.54 14.39
N SER A 79 -0.32 -27.88 13.92
CA SER A 79 0.94 -27.65 14.66
C SER A 79 1.25 -26.16 14.84
N ALA A 80 0.76 -25.30 13.95
CA ALA A 80 0.81 -23.84 14.07
C ALA A 80 -0.35 -23.25 14.94
N GLY A 81 -1.23 -24.11 15.47
CA GLY A 81 -2.37 -23.70 16.26
C GLY A 81 -3.64 -23.35 15.47
N LEU A 82 -3.68 -23.69 14.19
CA LEU A 82 -4.82 -23.41 13.30
C LEU A 82 -5.62 -24.69 13.02
N ASN A 83 -6.92 -24.61 13.15
CA ASN A 83 -7.83 -25.72 12.95
C ASN A 83 -8.50 -25.70 11.55
N ALA A 84 -9.41 -26.64 11.29
CA ALA A 84 -10.07 -26.75 9.99
C ALA A 84 -10.93 -25.51 9.65
N GLU A 85 -11.52 -24.84 10.65
CA GLU A 85 -12.33 -23.62 10.42
C GLU A 85 -11.41 -22.45 10.04
N ASP A 86 -10.20 -22.37 10.62
CA ASP A 86 -9.22 -21.36 10.28
C ASP A 86 -8.73 -21.55 8.83
N ILE A 87 -8.50 -22.80 8.38
CA ILE A 87 -8.16 -23.11 7.00
C ILE A 87 -9.32 -22.73 6.06
N SER A 88 -10.56 -23.05 6.45
CA SER A 88 -11.76 -22.65 5.68
C SER A 88 -11.88 -21.13 5.56
N LEU A 89 -11.51 -20.39 6.61
CA LEU A 89 -11.50 -18.93 6.59
C LEU A 89 -10.44 -18.37 5.63
N ILE A 90 -9.23 -18.95 5.60
CA ILE A 90 -8.19 -18.58 4.61
C ILE A 90 -8.68 -18.86 3.18
N GLN A 91 -9.37 -19.99 2.96
CA GLN A 91 -9.98 -20.28 1.67
C GLN A 91 -11.07 -19.27 1.29
N PHE A 92 -11.85 -18.80 2.26
CA PHE A 92 -12.84 -17.75 2.05
C PHE A 92 -12.17 -16.41 1.69
N MET A 93 -11.05 -16.06 2.32
CA MET A 93 -10.25 -14.89 1.96
C MET A 93 -9.77 -14.99 0.51
N ALA A 94 -9.24 -16.14 0.08
CA ALA A 94 -8.90 -16.35 -1.34
C ALA A 94 -10.08 -16.12 -2.30
N ASN A 95 -11.30 -16.48 -1.90
CA ASN A 95 -12.51 -16.21 -2.69
C ASN A 95 -12.87 -14.71 -2.69
N GLN A 96 -12.57 -13.95 -1.63
CA GLN A 96 -12.72 -12.50 -1.62
C GLN A 96 -11.78 -11.86 -2.65
N GLU A 97 -10.52 -12.32 -2.75
CA GLU A 97 -9.55 -11.81 -3.75
C GLU A 97 -10.00 -12.09 -5.19
N VAL A 98 -10.68 -13.22 -5.46
CA VAL A 98 -11.33 -13.43 -6.77
C VAL A 98 -12.35 -12.34 -7.06
N GLY A 99 -13.14 -11.94 -6.05
CA GLY A 99 -14.12 -10.85 -6.16
C GLY A 99 -13.46 -9.50 -6.43
N HIS A 100 -12.43 -9.17 -5.66
CA HIS A 100 -11.67 -7.92 -5.78
C HIS A 100 -10.98 -7.80 -7.15
N ALA A 101 -10.24 -8.83 -7.56
CA ALA A 101 -9.57 -8.88 -8.87
C ALA A 101 -10.58 -8.80 -10.03
N THR A 102 -11.74 -9.44 -9.91
CA THR A 102 -12.83 -9.35 -10.90
C THR A 102 -13.36 -7.93 -10.99
N LEU A 103 -13.59 -7.27 -9.85
CA LEU A 103 -14.06 -5.89 -9.79
C LEU A 103 -13.09 -4.95 -10.51
N LEU A 104 -11.80 -4.97 -10.16
CA LEU A 104 -10.77 -4.13 -10.76
C LEU A 104 -10.60 -4.41 -12.25
N THR A 105 -10.61 -5.67 -12.66
CA THR A 105 -10.56 -6.08 -14.07
C THR A 105 -11.75 -5.50 -14.86
N ASN A 106 -12.95 -5.52 -14.29
CA ASN A 106 -14.14 -4.97 -14.91
C ASN A 106 -14.10 -3.44 -15.00
N ILE A 107 -13.64 -2.76 -13.96
CA ILE A 107 -13.48 -1.29 -13.97
C ILE A 107 -12.50 -0.88 -15.08
N LEU A 108 -11.32 -1.50 -15.16
CA LEU A 108 -10.31 -1.21 -16.17
C LEU A 108 -10.84 -1.48 -17.58
N SER A 109 -11.41 -2.67 -17.83
CA SER A 109 -11.91 -3.10 -19.13
C SER A 109 -13.07 -2.24 -19.61
N SER A 110 -14.00 -1.88 -18.73
CA SER A 110 -15.16 -1.03 -19.09
C SER A 110 -14.76 0.40 -19.47
N ASN A 111 -13.58 0.85 -19.03
CA ASN A 111 -12.98 2.11 -19.44
C ASN A 111 -12.04 1.97 -20.65
N GLY A 112 -12.02 0.82 -21.33
CA GLY A 112 -11.18 0.56 -22.49
C GLY A 112 -9.68 0.45 -22.17
N ARG A 113 -9.33 0.21 -20.91
CA ARG A 113 -7.94 0.02 -20.44
C ARG A 113 -7.63 -1.46 -20.27
N THR A 114 -6.37 -1.83 -20.43
CA THR A 114 -5.90 -3.20 -20.27
C THR A 114 -5.67 -3.52 -18.78
N PRO A 115 -6.41 -4.48 -18.18
CA PRO A 115 -6.12 -4.93 -16.82
C PRO A 115 -4.89 -5.85 -16.80
N ALA A 116 -4.10 -5.77 -15.73
CA ALA A 116 -3.03 -6.72 -15.47
C ALA A 116 -3.62 -8.12 -15.21
N LYS A 117 -2.97 -9.14 -15.78
CA LYS A 117 -3.23 -10.54 -15.49
C LYS A 117 -2.27 -11.06 -14.44
N GLN A 118 -2.65 -12.11 -13.77
CA GLN A 118 -1.86 -12.75 -12.71
C GLN A 118 -0.45 -13.12 -13.21
N CYS A 119 0.56 -12.74 -12.43
CA CYS A 119 1.95 -13.15 -12.60
C CYS A 119 2.21 -14.51 -11.93
N THR A 120 3.44 -14.99 -11.99
CA THR A 120 3.94 -16.05 -11.11
C THR A 120 4.75 -15.43 -9.98
N TYR A 121 4.68 -16.03 -8.80
CA TYR A 121 5.25 -15.48 -7.59
C TYR A 121 6.23 -16.43 -6.91
N LYS A 122 7.07 -15.90 -6.05
CA LYS A 122 7.93 -16.66 -5.15
C LYS A 122 7.72 -16.19 -3.70
N TYR A 123 7.78 -17.12 -2.78
CA TYR A 123 7.62 -16.86 -1.36
C TYR A 123 8.76 -17.53 -0.59
N ASP A 124 9.31 -16.83 0.40
CA ASP A 124 10.47 -17.28 1.18
C ASP A 124 10.10 -17.91 2.53
N PHE A 125 8.81 -18.22 2.77
CA PHE A 125 8.36 -18.89 3.99
C PHE A 125 8.40 -20.43 3.81
N GLU A 126 8.75 -21.12 4.90
CA GLU A 126 8.92 -22.57 4.90
C GLU A 126 7.86 -23.33 5.71
N ASN A 127 7.16 -22.66 6.62
CA ASN A 127 6.16 -23.24 7.50
C ASN A 127 4.92 -22.34 7.62
N VAL A 128 3.86 -22.85 8.26
CA VAL A 128 2.57 -22.16 8.40
C VAL A 128 2.69 -20.87 9.22
N ARG A 129 3.54 -20.81 10.24
CA ARG A 129 3.69 -19.58 11.04
C ARG A 129 4.34 -18.45 10.25
N ASP A 130 5.37 -18.77 9.47
CA ASP A 130 6.01 -17.81 8.56
C ASP A 130 5.04 -17.34 7.49
N PHE A 131 4.23 -18.27 6.94
CA PHE A 131 3.15 -17.92 6.01
C PHE A 131 2.17 -16.93 6.63
N VAL A 132 1.66 -17.19 7.84
CA VAL A 132 0.71 -16.31 8.54
C VAL A 132 1.34 -14.93 8.79
N ASN A 133 2.61 -14.89 9.22
CA ASN A 133 3.33 -13.63 9.39
C ASN A 133 3.50 -12.88 8.06
N PHE A 134 3.77 -13.59 6.98
CA PHE A 134 3.85 -12.98 5.67
C PHE A 134 2.49 -12.44 5.20
N CYS A 135 1.40 -13.17 5.42
CA CYS A 135 0.05 -12.72 5.10
C CYS A 135 -0.30 -11.40 5.80
N GLN A 136 -0.06 -11.29 7.11
CA GLN A 136 -0.38 -10.06 7.85
C GLN A 136 0.42 -8.84 7.35
N ARG A 137 1.62 -9.05 6.79
CA ARG A 137 2.44 -8.02 6.17
C ARG A 137 1.95 -7.67 4.77
N LEU A 138 1.73 -8.68 3.93
CA LEU A 138 1.28 -8.48 2.54
C LEU A 138 -0.08 -7.77 2.48
N THR A 139 -1.06 -8.21 3.29
CA THR A 139 -2.36 -7.55 3.39
C THR A 139 -2.22 -6.11 3.90
N ARG A 140 -1.31 -5.86 4.86
CA ARG A 140 -0.98 -4.49 5.29
C ARG A 140 -0.45 -3.63 4.15
N TRP A 141 0.37 -4.16 3.24
CA TRP A 141 0.88 -3.39 2.09
C TRP A 141 -0.22 -3.04 1.11
N GLY A 142 -1.14 -3.99 0.84
CA GLY A 142 -2.27 -3.82 -0.06
C GLY A 142 -3.21 -2.74 0.43
N GLU A 143 -3.73 -2.91 1.64
CA GLU A 143 -4.64 -1.93 2.25
C GLU A 143 -4.00 -0.55 2.36
N SER A 144 -2.74 -0.47 2.82
CA SER A 144 -2.03 0.81 2.96
C SER A 144 -1.80 1.50 1.61
N GLY A 145 -1.46 0.73 0.58
CA GLY A 145 -1.31 1.25 -0.78
C GLY A 145 -2.59 1.88 -1.30
N VAL A 146 -3.73 1.21 -1.10
CA VAL A 146 -5.04 1.74 -1.50
C VAL A 146 -5.41 2.98 -0.69
N TYR A 147 -5.27 2.97 0.64
CA TYR A 147 -5.54 4.17 1.45
C TYR A 147 -4.74 5.37 0.99
N GLY A 148 -3.49 5.18 0.55
CA GLY A 148 -2.62 6.27 0.11
C GLY A 148 -3.07 6.97 -1.16
N PHE A 149 -3.74 6.29 -2.10
CA PHE A 149 -4.19 6.90 -3.35
C PHE A 149 -5.71 7.11 -3.47
N LEU A 150 -6.49 6.50 -2.58
CA LEU A 150 -7.96 6.47 -2.68
C LEU A 150 -8.58 7.86 -2.85
N SER A 151 -8.11 8.83 -2.07
CA SER A 151 -8.60 10.22 -2.09
C SER A 151 -8.19 11.00 -3.34
N HIS A 152 -7.25 10.49 -4.11
CA HIS A 152 -6.69 11.13 -5.32
C HIS A 152 -7.27 10.58 -6.62
N LEU A 153 -8.08 9.51 -6.55
CA LEU A 153 -8.77 8.98 -7.74
C LEU A 153 -9.79 9.99 -8.26
N GLU A 154 -9.77 10.24 -9.55
CA GLU A 154 -10.79 11.06 -10.21
C GLU A 154 -12.12 10.33 -10.32
N SER A 155 -12.09 9.01 -10.50
CA SER A 155 -13.26 8.15 -10.49
C SER A 155 -13.77 7.91 -9.09
N ARG A 156 -14.69 8.72 -8.60
CA ARG A 156 -15.36 8.52 -7.29
C ARG A 156 -16.06 7.16 -7.17
N PRO A 157 -16.75 6.63 -8.21
CA PRO A 157 -17.28 5.27 -8.14
C PRO A 157 -16.20 4.21 -7.91
N SER A 158 -15.05 4.32 -8.59
CA SER A 158 -13.93 3.40 -8.36
C SER A 158 -13.37 3.51 -6.94
N ALA A 159 -13.21 4.74 -6.43
CA ALA A 159 -12.79 4.96 -5.04
C ALA A 159 -13.77 4.34 -4.04
N GLN A 160 -15.08 4.48 -4.26
CA GLN A 160 -16.10 3.87 -3.39
C GLN A 160 -16.03 2.35 -3.40
N LEU A 161 -15.86 1.73 -4.58
CA LEU A 161 -15.78 0.28 -4.72
C LEU A 161 -14.51 -0.27 -4.08
N LEU A 162 -13.36 0.41 -4.26
CA LEU A 162 -12.12 0.07 -3.58
C LEU A 162 -12.23 0.19 -2.06
N LEU A 163 -12.89 1.23 -1.54
CA LEU A 163 -13.13 1.35 -0.11
C LEU A 163 -13.91 0.15 0.45
N GLN A 164 -14.85 -0.40 -0.33
CA GLN A 164 -15.60 -1.59 0.07
C GLN A 164 -14.71 -2.85 0.05
N ALA A 165 -13.82 -3.01 -0.92
CA ALA A 165 -12.86 -4.11 -0.98
C ALA A 165 -11.87 -4.02 0.19
N ILE A 166 -11.17 -2.90 0.33
CA ILE A 166 -10.13 -2.71 1.33
C ILE A 166 -10.64 -2.86 2.77
N SER A 167 -11.90 -2.58 3.02
CA SER A 167 -12.50 -2.81 4.34
C SER A 167 -12.62 -4.29 4.71
N THR A 168 -12.56 -5.21 3.73
CA THR A 168 -12.49 -6.65 3.99
C THR A 168 -11.05 -7.10 4.19
N GLU A 169 -10.09 -6.50 3.50
CA GLU A 169 -8.65 -6.76 3.68
C GLU A 169 -8.16 -6.34 5.08
N ALA A 170 -8.62 -5.21 5.60
CA ALA A 170 -8.35 -4.82 6.99
C ALA A 170 -8.81 -5.90 8.00
N ARG A 171 -9.92 -6.60 7.71
CA ARG A 171 -10.38 -7.74 8.53
C ARG A 171 -9.51 -8.98 8.31
N GLN A 172 -9.02 -9.23 7.12
CA GLN A 172 -8.09 -10.32 6.85
C GLN A 172 -6.78 -10.08 7.60
N GLN A 173 -6.22 -8.89 7.54
CA GLN A 173 -5.03 -8.50 8.28
C GLN A 173 -5.23 -8.71 9.79
N MET A 174 -6.36 -8.29 10.33
CA MET A 174 -6.76 -8.51 11.72
C MET A 174 -6.73 -10.01 12.09
N ILE A 175 -7.29 -10.88 11.23
CA ILE A 175 -7.32 -12.33 11.45
C ILE A 175 -5.91 -12.92 11.43
N PHE A 176 -5.06 -12.54 10.47
CA PHE A 176 -3.68 -13.02 10.44
C PHE A 176 -2.87 -12.56 11.66
N ARG A 177 -3.15 -11.39 12.20
CA ARG A 177 -2.58 -10.96 13.49
C ARG A 177 -3.07 -11.84 14.65
N GLN A 178 -4.36 -12.20 14.69
CA GLN A 178 -4.88 -13.15 15.67
C GLN A 178 -4.23 -14.53 15.54
N PHE A 179 -4.04 -15.02 14.32
CA PHE A 179 -3.35 -16.28 14.07
C PHE A 179 -1.88 -16.26 14.51
N SER A 180 -1.27 -15.09 14.57
CA SER A 180 0.07 -14.89 15.13
C SER A 180 0.06 -14.63 16.63
N GLY A 181 -1.09 -14.61 17.30
CA GLY A 181 -1.22 -14.24 18.71
C GLY A 181 -0.89 -12.79 19.01
N ALA A 182 -0.90 -11.92 18.00
CA ALA A 182 -0.72 -10.49 18.15
C ALA A 182 -2.04 -9.79 18.52
N HIS A 183 -1.94 -8.54 19.02
CA HIS A 183 -3.14 -7.71 19.19
C HIS A 183 -3.77 -7.46 17.82
N PRO A 184 -5.06 -7.81 17.61
CA PRO A 184 -5.67 -7.80 16.28
C PRO A 184 -5.87 -6.40 15.69
N MET A 185 -6.07 -5.38 16.52
CA MET A 185 -6.32 -3.99 16.13
C MET A 185 -5.36 -3.04 16.87
N PRO A 186 -4.08 -2.96 16.43
CA PRO A 186 -3.06 -2.27 17.19
C PRO A 186 -3.07 -0.74 17.04
N VAL A 187 -3.83 -0.20 16.09
CA VAL A 187 -3.81 1.22 15.72
C VAL A 187 -5.23 1.81 15.69
N TYR A 188 -5.33 3.14 15.83
CA TYR A 188 -6.61 3.85 15.74
C TYR A 188 -6.96 4.19 14.29
N PHE A 189 -5.97 4.38 13.42
CA PHE A 189 -6.13 4.70 12.02
C PHE A 189 -5.17 3.85 11.17
N GLU A 190 -5.70 3.25 10.11
CA GLU A 190 -4.85 2.56 9.15
C GLU A 190 -3.92 3.53 8.42
N THR A 191 -2.73 3.07 8.12
CA THR A 191 -1.68 3.90 7.51
C THR A 191 -1.78 3.87 6.00
N GLY A 192 -1.85 5.03 5.34
CA GLY A 192 -1.70 5.12 3.89
C GLY A 192 -0.23 5.22 3.48
N ILE A 193 0.12 4.60 2.34
CA ILE A 193 1.41 4.74 1.68
C ILE A 193 1.21 5.08 0.20
N SER A 194 2.21 5.69 -0.43
CA SER A 194 2.10 6.02 -1.87
C SER A 194 2.21 4.78 -2.76
N GLN A 195 1.78 4.91 -4.01
CA GLN A 195 1.87 3.82 -4.99
C GLN A 195 3.33 3.36 -5.21
N SER A 196 4.30 4.29 -5.24
CA SER A 196 5.71 3.94 -5.34
C SER A 196 6.21 3.15 -4.13
N MET A 197 5.75 3.50 -2.94
CA MET A 197 6.05 2.77 -1.70
C MET A 197 5.44 1.35 -1.74
N ALA A 198 4.17 1.22 -2.12
CA ALA A 198 3.50 -0.07 -2.23
C ALA A 198 4.14 -0.95 -3.31
N TRP A 199 4.41 -0.38 -4.50
CA TRP A 199 5.07 -1.10 -5.58
C TRP A 199 6.48 -1.56 -5.20
N SER A 200 7.23 -0.78 -4.43
CA SER A 200 8.55 -1.15 -3.93
C SER A 200 8.52 -2.39 -3.05
N LEU A 201 7.47 -2.61 -2.26
CA LEU A 201 7.32 -3.81 -1.43
C LEU A 201 6.85 -5.02 -2.25
N LEU A 202 5.84 -4.84 -3.10
CA LEU A 202 5.18 -5.91 -3.84
C LEU A 202 6.09 -6.56 -4.90
N GLN A 203 6.82 -5.76 -5.66
CA GLN A 203 7.53 -6.17 -6.87
C GLN A 203 8.63 -7.24 -6.64
N HIS A 204 9.13 -7.38 -5.42
CA HIS A 204 10.16 -8.37 -5.07
C HIS A 204 9.69 -9.82 -5.24
N TYR A 205 8.39 -10.05 -5.17
CA TYR A 205 7.78 -11.39 -5.20
C TYR A 205 7.39 -11.84 -6.60
N LEU A 206 7.42 -10.96 -7.61
CA LEU A 206 7.08 -11.28 -8.98
C LEU A 206 8.24 -12.01 -9.67
N VAL A 207 7.96 -13.16 -10.29
CA VAL A 207 8.95 -13.97 -11.03
C VAL A 207 8.82 -13.78 -12.52
N THR A 208 7.62 -13.99 -13.06
CA THR A 208 7.28 -13.74 -14.46
C THR A 208 5.88 -13.16 -14.57
N CYS A 209 5.67 -12.28 -15.53
CA CYS A 209 4.37 -11.72 -15.83
C CYS A 209 4.03 -11.92 -17.31
N PRO A 210 2.72 -12.06 -17.67
CA PRO A 210 2.30 -12.04 -19.06
C PRO A 210 2.82 -10.82 -19.81
N ALA A 211 3.26 -11.02 -21.05
CA ALA A 211 3.88 -9.96 -21.85
C ALA A 211 2.91 -8.80 -22.18
N GLU A 212 1.61 -9.08 -22.17
CA GLU A 212 0.55 -8.10 -22.39
C GLU A 212 0.21 -7.26 -21.16
N ASN A 213 0.74 -7.57 -19.98
CA ASN A 213 0.49 -6.79 -18.78
C ASN A 213 1.01 -5.36 -18.97
N PRO A 214 0.21 -4.34 -18.65
CA PRO A 214 0.70 -2.98 -18.66
C PRO A 214 1.84 -2.81 -17.66
N ARG A 215 2.86 -2.06 -18.08
CA ARG A 215 3.95 -1.69 -17.17
C ARG A 215 3.42 -0.83 -16.04
N ILE A 216 3.81 -1.13 -14.82
CA ILE A 216 3.58 -0.25 -13.67
C ILE A 216 4.66 0.84 -13.70
N GLU A 217 4.23 2.10 -13.78
CA GLU A 217 5.14 3.24 -13.94
C GLU A 217 5.56 3.87 -12.59
N TRP A 218 5.05 3.36 -11.49
CA TRP A 218 5.45 3.84 -10.18
C TRP A 218 6.92 3.50 -9.89
N GLN A 219 7.60 4.43 -9.24
CA GLN A 219 9.00 4.30 -8.84
C GLN A 219 9.20 3.13 -7.87
N ILE A 220 10.37 2.50 -7.94
CA ILE A 220 10.82 1.51 -6.96
C ILE A 220 12.00 2.10 -6.19
N PHE A 221 11.84 2.21 -4.87
CA PHE A 221 12.89 2.68 -3.98
C PHE A 221 13.89 1.56 -3.65
N PRO A 222 15.16 1.90 -3.34
CA PRO A 222 16.10 0.96 -2.73
C PRO A 222 15.53 0.35 -1.46
N ASN A 223 15.82 -0.94 -1.24
CA ASN A 223 15.32 -1.65 -0.08
C ASN A 223 16.01 -1.18 1.21
N LEU A 224 15.24 -1.03 2.28
CA LEU A 224 15.69 -0.75 3.63
C LEU A 224 15.44 -1.97 4.52
N ASN A 225 16.51 -2.55 5.03
CA ASN A 225 16.43 -3.68 5.96
C ASN A 225 16.56 -3.19 7.39
N VAL A 226 15.70 -3.67 8.27
CA VAL A 226 15.85 -3.55 9.73
C VAL A 226 16.64 -4.74 10.23
N ASN A 227 17.94 -4.56 10.54
CA ASN A 227 18.86 -5.67 10.84
C ASN A 227 18.57 -6.37 12.18
N ASN A 228 17.92 -5.66 13.09
CA ASN A 228 17.46 -6.17 14.37
C ASN A 228 15.93 -6.10 14.48
N ASP A 229 15.21 -6.44 13.42
CA ASP A 229 13.76 -6.39 13.40
C ASP A 229 13.14 -7.21 14.53
N ALA A 230 12.02 -6.77 15.05
CA ALA A 230 11.29 -7.47 16.06
C ALA A 230 10.53 -8.63 15.43
N ASN A 231 10.66 -9.81 16.00
CA ASN A 231 10.07 -11.01 15.47
C ASN A 231 8.67 -11.26 16.07
N LEU A 232 7.63 -11.16 15.25
CA LEU A 232 6.26 -11.47 15.66
C LEU A 232 6.07 -12.96 15.98
N LEU A 233 6.96 -13.82 15.49
CA LEU A 233 6.93 -15.28 15.68
C LEU A 233 7.61 -15.73 16.99
N VAL A 234 7.77 -14.83 17.95
CA VAL A 234 8.36 -15.16 19.26
C VAL A 234 7.65 -16.36 19.89
N ASP A 235 8.45 -17.28 20.47
CA ASP A 235 8.00 -18.56 20.99
C ASP A 235 6.83 -18.48 21.97
N GLY A 236 5.94 -19.45 21.86
CA GLY A 236 4.86 -19.72 22.82
C GLY A 236 3.55 -18.97 22.57
N TYR A 237 3.47 -18.06 21.60
CA TYR A 237 2.19 -17.45 21.24
C TYR A 237 1.46 -18.29 20.19
N LEU A 238 0.23 -18.66 20.50
CA LEU A 238 -0.70 -19.33 19.61
C LEU A 238 -1.78 -18.34 19.15
N ALA A 239 -2.58 -18.76 18.17
CA ALA A 239 -3.73 -18.00 17.70
C ALA A 239 -4.62 -17.58 18.88
N ALA A 240 -4.88 -16.29 19.04
CA ALA A 240 -5.65 -15.74 20.15
C ALA A 240 -6.15 -14.32 19.86
N ILE A 241 -7.26 -13.95 20.49
CA ILE A 241 -7.63 -12.54 20.69
C ILE A 241 -7.00 -12.13 22.02
N THR A 242 -5.96 -11.33 22.00
CA THR A 242 -5.23 -10.98 23.21
C THR A 242 -4.73 -9.54 23.21
N HIS A 243 -4.73 -8.92 24.38
CA HIS A 243 -4.00 -7.67 24.68
C HIS A 243 -2.83 -7.92 25.64
N ASN A 244 -2.64 -9.17 26.05
CA ASN A 244 -1.65 -9.53 27.09
C ASN A 244 -0.27 -9.83 26.52
N ARG A 245 -0.11 -9.84 25.19
CA ARG A 245 1.20 -10.01 24.60
C ARG A 245 2.07 -8.81 24.91
N THR A 246 3.27 -9.06 25.41
CA THR A 246 4.26 -8.00 25.59
C THR A 246 4.58 -7.36 24.24
N SER A 247 4.62 -6.03 24.21
CA SER A 247 5.05 -5.30 23.02
C SER A 247 6.43 -5.80 22.56
N LEU A 248 6.59 -5.99 21.27
CA LEU A 248 7.87 -6.45 20.68
C LEU A 248 8.93 -5.35 20.73
N THR A 249 8.50 -4.10 20.77
CA THR A 249 9.38 -2.94 20.78
C THR A 249 8.87 -1.88 21.75
N GLU A 250 9.75 -0.96 22.13
CA GLU A 250 9.42 0.15 23.02
C GLU A 250 10.14 1.44 22.57
N PRO A 251 9.62 2.61 22.93
CA PRO A 251 10.31 3.88 22.70
C PRO A 251 11.74 3.85 23.26
N GLY A 252 12.69 4.39 22.48
CA GLY A 252 14.11 4.39 22.83
C GLY A 252 14.87 3.13 22.42
N ARG A 253 14.20 2.11 21.88
CA ARG A 253 14.88 0.95 21.29
C ARG A 253 15.82 1.41 20.17
N LYS A 254 17.06 0.94 20.18
CA LYS A 254 18.00 1.13 19.08
C LYS A 254 17.55 0.26 17.90
N VAL A 255 17.35 0.90 16.74
CA VAL A 255 16.98 0.22 15.49
C VAL A 255 18.12 0.36 14.50
N GLU A 256 18.60 -0.76 13.99
CA GLU A 256 19.76 -0.86 13.12
C GLU A 256 19.33 -1.16 11.70
N PHE A 257 19.86 -0.38 10.75
CA PHE A 257 19.49 -0.44 9.34
C PHE A 257 20.67 -0.79 8.44
N SER A 258 20.35 -1.49 7.36
CA SER A 258 21.15 -1.50 6.14
C SER A 258 20.25 -1.23 4.94
N TRP A 259 20.80 -0.62 3.89
CA TRP A 259 20.01 -0.29 2.71
C TRP A 259 20.78 -0.51 1.42
N ASP A 260 20.02 -0.76 0.35
CA ASP A 260 20.59 -0.96 -0.97
C ASP A 260 20.98 0.38 -1.61
N MET A 261 21.95 0.31 -2.51
CA MET A 261 22.27 1.45 -3.37
C MET A 261 21.25 1.54 -4.52
N PRO A 262 20.95 2.75 -5.02
CA PRO A 262 20.08 2.91 -6.18
C PRO A 262 20.69 2.29 -7.45
N GLY A 263 19.84 2.05 -8.45
CA GLY A 263 20.26 1.48 -9.74
C GLY A 263 20.30 -0.04 -9.77
N GLN A 264 19.83 -0.73 -8.72
CA GLN A 264 19.73 -2.19 -8.72
C GLN A 264 18.60 -2.64 -9.65
N MET A 265 18.92 -3.63 -10.50
CA MET A 265 17.91 -4.31 -11.30
C MET A 265 17.02 -5.16 -10.39
N THR A 266 15.70 -5.10 -10.59
CA THR A 266 14.72 -5.75 -9.70
C THR A 266 13.44 -6.15 -10.43
N SER A 267 12.51 -6.79 -9.72
CA SER A 267 11.25 -7.29 -10.20
C SER A 267 11.38 -8.42 -11.25
N TYR A 268 10.26 -8.84 -11.84
CA TYR A 268 10.25 -9.91 -12.83
C TYR A 268 11.22 -9.63 -13.99
N ASN A 269 12.00 -10.64 -14.34
CA ASN A 269 13.00 -10.56 -15.44
C ASN A 269 13.96 -9.36 -15.35
N ASN A 270 14.21 -8.81 -14.15
CA ASN A 270 15.02 -7.61 -13.95
C ASN A 270 14.55 -6.43 -14.82
N SER A 271 13.22 -6.24 -14.93
CA SER A 271 12.62 -5.26 -15.84
C SER A 271 12.54 -3.84 -15.27
N TYR A 272 12.93 -3.66 -14.02
CA TYR A 272 12.93 -2.37 -13.31
C TYR A 272 14.29 -2.08 -12.68
N ASN A 273 14.50 -0.79 -12.40
CA ASN A 273 15.65 -0.32 -11.61
C ASN A 273 15.15 0.42 -10.38
N THR A 274 15.82 0.24 -9.26
CA THR A 274 15.59 1.06 -8.07
C THR A 274 16.12 2.48 -8.28
N SER A 275 15.44 3.48 -7.73
CA SER A 275 15.88 4.88 -7.75
C SER A 275 15.50 5.60 -6.46
N ILE A 276 16.27 6.61 -6.09
CA ILE A 276 15.96 7.49 -4.96
C ILE A 276 15.01 8.60 -5.38
N GLY A 277 14.45 9.33 -4.42
CA GLY A 277 13.55 10.45 -4.68
C GLY A 277 14.17 11.53 -5.56
N GLY A 278 13.37 12.18 -6.42
CA GLY A 278 13.84 13.13 -7.42
C GLY A 278 14.45 14.41 -6.88
N ASN A 279 14.12 14.80 -5.64
CA ASN A 279 14.63 15.99 -4.95
C ASN A 279 15.79 15.67 -3.99
N VAL A 280 16.23 14.41 -3.90
CA VAL A 280 17.40 14.04 -3.09
C VAL A 280 18.64 14.69 -3.68
N THR A 281 19.22 15.65 -2.98
CA THR A 281 20.42 16.38 -3.42
C THR A 281 21.72 15.81 -2.87
N ASP A 282 21.63 15.18 -1.71
CA ASP A 282 22.73 14.52 -1.03
C ASP A 282 22.32 13.08 -0.78
N HIS A 283 22.94 12.12 -1.44
CA HIS A 283 22.61 10.70 -1.32
C HIS A 283 22.85 10.13 0.09
N THR A 284 23.28 10.96 1.02
CA THR A 284 23.47 10.58 2.43
C THR A 284 22.16 10.78 3.21
N PRO A 285 21.55 9.73 3.71
CA PRO A 285 20.35 9.84 4.52
C PRO A 285 20.64 10.54 5.86
N LYS A 286 19.71 11.39 6.30
CA LYS A 286 19.82 12.17 7.54
C LYS A 286 18.78 11.77 8.59
N TYR A 287 17.63 11.31 8.12
CA TYR A 287 16.48 11.02 8.98
C TYR A 287 15.93 9.63 8.68
N VAL A 288 15.28 9.06 9.69
CA VAL A 288 14.34 7.97 9.56
C VAL A 288 12.93 8.52 9.70
N ALA A 289 12.14 8.44 8.65
CA ALA A 289 10.71 8.74 8.69
C ALA A 289 9.97 7.50 9.15
N TRP A 290 9.24 7.61 10.24
CA TRP A 290 8.33 6.61 10.80
C TRP A 290 6.93 6.94 10.32
N ILE A 291 6.42 6.16 9.38
CA ILE A 291 5.13 6.42 8.72
C ILE A 291 4.09 5.52 9.34
N SER A 292 3.22 6.13 10.12
CA SER A 292 2.18 5.42 10.84
C SER A 292 0.93 6.30 10.98
N GLN A 293 -0.22 5.70 10.76
CA GLN A 293 -1.51 6.31 10.96
C GLN A 293 -1.69 7.64 10.20
N LEU A 294 -1.64 8.79 10.86
CA LEU A 294 -2.02 10.07 10.27
C LEU A 294 -0.85 10.96 9.86
N ASN A 295 0.40 10.57 10.13
CA ASN A 295 1.57 11.40 9.78
C ASN A 295 2.88 10.59 9.72
N ALA A 296 3.97 11.28 9.39
CA ALA A 296 5.33 10.81 9.53
C ALA A 296 6.00 11.50 10.72
N THR A 297 6.61 10.70 11.59
CA THR A 297 7.48 11.19 12.68
C THR A 297 8.94 10.93 12.28
N TYR A 298 9.84 11.86 12.59
CA TYR A 298 11.24 11.75 12.18
C TYR A 298 12.17 11.62 13.36
N THR A 299 13.17 10.75 13.20
CA THR A 299 14.33 10.66 14.09
C THR A 299 15.61 10.85 13.28
N GLU A 300 16.66 11.38 13.90
CA GLU A 300 17.96 11.51 13.26
C GLU A 300 18.57 10.11 13.01
N LEU A 301 19.16 9.92 11.84
CA LEU A 301 19.90 8.72 11.49
C LEU A 301 21.39 8.90 11.77
N ASN A 302 21.96 8.01 12.57
CA ASN A 302 23.40 7.92 12.79
C ASN A 302 24.00 6.95 11.76
N VAL A 303 24.57 7.47 10.68
CA VAL A 303 25.22 6.69 9.64
C VAL A 303 26.54 6.13 10.19
N THR A 304 26.73 4.82 10.08
CA THR A 304 27.95 4.11 10.59
C THR A 304 28.88 3.66 9.49
N SER A 305 28.35 3.46 8.27
CA SER A 305 29.12 3.21 7.04
C SER A 305 28.31 3.66 5.81
N ASN A 306 28.79 3.38 4.61
CA ASN A 306 28.16 3.87 3.37
C ASN A 306 26.67 3.50 3.23
N ASN A 307 26.25 2.37 3.77
CA ASN A 307 24.87 1.87 3.67
C ASN A 307 24.38 1.17 4.94
N THR A 308 24.92 1.56 6.10
CA THR A 308 24.42 1.11 7.40
C THR A 308 24.31 2.27 8.38
N GLY A 309 23.37 2.18 9.30
CA GLY A 309 23.16 3.20 10.31
C GLY A 309 22.20 2.72 11.40
N PHE A 310 21.93 3.59 12.34
CA PHE A 310 20.95 3.32 13.40
C PHE A 310 20.23 4.60 13.81
N THR A 311 19.07 4.41 14.39
CA THR A 311 18.33 5.45 15.10
C THR A 311 17.72 4.88 16.39
N PHE A 312 16.95 5.68 17.11
CA PHE A 312 16.16 5.25 18.25
C PHE A 312 14.68 5.38 17.92
N GLN A 313 13.91 4.33 18.23
CA GLN A 313 12.47 4.33 18.06
C GLN A 313 11.85 5.53 18.78
N PRO A 314 11.03 6.35 18.10
CA PRO A 314 10.38 7.49 18.75
C PRO A 314 9.30 7.02 19.71
N GLY A 315 9.04 7.82 20.73
CA GLY A 315 7.88 7.72 21.59
C GLY A 315 6.82 8.74 21.23
N GLY A 316 5.74 8.72 21.97
CA GLY A 316 4.60 9.61 21.80
C GLY A 316 3.34 8.88 21.33
N ASN A 317 2.22 9.56 21.40
CA ASN A 317 0.90 9.06 21.03
C ASN A 317 0.34 9.86 19.85
N VAL A 318 -0.58 9.25 19.09
CA VAL A 318 -1.24 9.92 17.95
C VAL A 318 -1.98 11.18 18.39
N PHE A 319 -2.65 11.11 19.53
CA PHE A 319 -3.27 12.27 20.18
C PHE A 319 -2.81 12.38 21.63
N ASN A 320 -2.81 13.62 22.14
CA ASN A 320 -2.55 13.85 23.56
C ASN A 320 -3.56 13.09 24.43
N ASN A 321 -3.08 12.45 25.49
CA ASN A 321 -3.88 11.67 26.44
C ASN A 321 -4.56 10.42 25.86
N THR A 322 -3.98 9.80 24.84
CA THR A 322 -4.38 8.47 24.34
C THR A 322 -3.28 7.46 24.64
N ASP A 323 -3.65 6.18 24.53
CA ASP A 323 -2.71 5.05 24.68
C ASP A 323 -2.17 4.55 23.32
N ASP A 324 -2.61 5.19 22.21
CA ASP A 324 -2.21 4.81 20.86
C ASP A 324 -0.84 5.38 20.50
N GLY A 325 0.18 4.56 20.67
CA GLY A 325 1.56 4.90 20.31
C GLY A 325 1.72 5.16 18.81
N ILE A 326 2.51 6.17 18.45
CA ILE A 326 2.83 6.46 17.03
C ILE A 326 3.61 5.34 16.35
N VAL A 327 4.32 4.50 17.11
CA VAL A 327 4.99 3.30 16.62
C VAL A 327 4.25 2.09 17.15
N ASN A 328 3.44 1.47 16.33
CA ASN A 328 2.59 0.35 16.71
C ASN A 328 2.23 -0.51 15.49
N GLY A 329 1.95 -1.80 15.70
CA GLY A 329 1.59 -2.74 14.66
C GLY A 329 2.67 -2.97 13.60
N THR A 330 2.26 -3.32 12.41
CA THR A 330 3.12 -3.35 11.21
C THR A 330 3.02 -2.00 10.52
N MET A 331 4.13 -1.29 10.45
CA MET A 331 4.22 0.06 9.92
C MET A 331 5.39 0.22 8.95
N PHE A 332 5.66 1.43 8.50
CA PHE A 332 6.64 1.67 7.45
C PHE A 332 7.72 2.65 7.90
N VAL A 333 8.91 2.46 7.35
CA VAL A 333 10.06 3.32 7.60
C VAL A 333 10.74 3.70 6.30
N ALA A 334 11.23 4.94 6.23
CA ALA A 334 12.01 5.42 5.11
C ALA A 334 13.26 6.15 5.59
N LEU A 335 14.36 6.01 4.87
CA LEU A 335 15.51 6.90 5.00
C LEU A 335 15.29 8.11 4.10
N THR A 336 15.46 9.31 4.64
CA THR A 336 15.24 10.56 3.94
C THR A 336 16.39 11.55 4.16
N ASP A 337 16.56 12.51 3.24
CA ASP A 337 17.54 13.60 3.39
C ASP A 337 16.95 14.85 4.07
N SER A 338 15.64 14.91 4.23
CA SER A 338 14.88 15.99 4.84
C SER A 338 13.66 15.46 5.61
N ASN A 339 13.01 16.33 6.40
CA ASN A 339 11.96 15.95 7.32
C ASN A 339 10.70 16.85 7.21
N PRO A 340 10.06 16.94 6.03
CA PRO A 340 8.87 17.74 5.84
C PRO A 340 7.71 17.26 6.69
N TYR A 341 6.80 18.16 7.05
CA TYR A 341 5.54 17.76 7.67
C TYR A 341 4.64 17.07 6.66
N VAL A 342 4.29 15.82 6.94
CA VAL A 342 3.50 14.95 6.06
C VAL A 342 2.25 14.46 6.77
N THR A 343 1.14 14.50 6.04
CA THR A 343 -0.17 13.98 6.43
C THR A 343 -0.71 13.09 5.30
N PRO A 344 -1.83 12.38 5.46
CA PRO A 344 -2.43 11.62 4.36
C PRO A 344 -2.71 12.45 3.09
N TYR A 345 -2.89 13.77 3.21
CA TYR A 345 -3.20 14.64 2.06
C TYR A 345 -2.00 15.01 1.19
N ASN A 346 -0.78 14.96 1.74
CA ASN A 346 0.45 15.32 1.03
C ASN A 346 1.52 14.23 1.11
N LEU A 347 1.10 13.00 1.31
CA LEU A 347 1.97 11.82 1.48
C LEU A 347 2.98 11.66 0.35
N SER A 348 2.61 12.02 -0.89
CA SER A 348 3.49 11.95 -2.06
C SER A 348 4.74 12.83 -1.96
N LEU A 349 4.78 13.82 -1.06
CA LEU A 349 6.01 14.58 -0.81
C LEU A 349 7.16 13.70 -0.33
N LEU A 350 6.87 12.58 0.32
CA LEU A 350 7.90 11.62 0.72
C LEU A 350 8.60 10.99 -0.48
N ASN A 351 7.90 10.74 -1.59
CA ASN A 351 8.49 10.11 -2.77
C ASN A 351 9.71 10.87 -3.28
N ASP A 352 9.71 12.19 -3.15
CA ASP A 352 10.77 13.05 -3.67
C ASP A 352 12.04 13.06 -2.80
N ILE A 353 11.95 12.55 -1.57
CA ILE A 353 13.04 12.63 -0.58
C ILE A 353 13.48 11.26 -0.04
N ILE A 354 12.83 10.17 -0.46
CA ILE A 354 13.19 8.81 -0.03
C ILE A 354 14.52 8.37 -0.66
N ILE A 355 15.40 7.87 0.18
CA ILE A 355 16.66 7.23 -0.21
C ILE A 355 16.55 5.71 -0.15
N ALA A 356 15.85 5.18 0.86
CA ALA A 356 15.53 3.76 0.98
C ALA A 356 14.20 3.57 1.72
N TRP A 357 13.50 2.49 1.44
CA TRP A 357 12.15 2.22 1.90
C TRP A 357 11.98 0.80 2.42
N GLY A 358 11.27 0.64 3.51
CA GLY A 358 10.99 -0.66 4.11
C GLY A 358 9.85 -0.62 5.13
N GLU A 359 9.66 -1.74 5.80
CA GLU A 359 8.67 -1.87 6.87
C GLU A 359 9.34 -2.03 8.23
N TYR A 360 8.56 -1.86 9.30
CA TYR A 360 8.97 -2.05 10.68
C TYR A 360 7.87 -2.76 11.46
N GLN A 361 8.26 -3.81 12.16
CA GLN A 361 7.36 -4.58 13.02
C GLN A 361 7.50 -4.10 14.46
N ALA A 362 6.50 -3.38 14.96
CA ALA A 362 6.51 -2.84 16.33
C ALA A 362 5.79 -3.75 17.34
N ASN A 363 4.74 -4.47 16.87
CA ASN A 363 3.86 -5.19 17.78
C ASN A 363 3.12 -6.30 17.06
#